data_45f9d13a6f3773364f8acbcaae1d644a
#
_entry.id   45f9d13a6f3773364f8acbcaae1d644a
#
_cell.length_a   1.000
_cell.length_b   1.000
_cell.length_c   1.000
_cell.angle_alpha   90.00
_cell.angle_beta   90.00
_cell.angle_gamma   90.00
#
_symmetry.space_group_name_H-M   'P 1'
#
loop_
_entity.id
_entity.type
_entity.pdbx_description
1 polymer ?
#
loop_
_entity_poly.entity_id
_entity_poly.type
_entity_poly.pdbx_seq_one_letter_code
_entity_poly.pdbx_strand_id
1 'polypeptide(L)'
;MPELVEAAANSTAPVVVVSKNVGHFGSFDVLRKTVMDIRGRLGDDKPVIVALAGVNEDDKPVIAVATNEAARKAGVKAGDLVRGASKMLGGGGGGKPDFAQGGGADASKIDAALEALTQEAMRA
;
A
#
# COMPACT_ATOMS: atom_id res chain seq x y z
N MET A 1 0.64 6.64 -12.80
CA MET A 1 -0.70 6.09 -12.48
C MET A 1 -1.72 7.20 -12.22
N PRO A 2 -1.96 8.06 -13.21
CA PRO A 2 -2.88 9.19 -13.02
C PRO A 2 -4.32 8.77 -12.71
N GLU A 3 -4.76 7.64 -13.23
CA GLU A 3 -6.11 7.14 -12.99
C GLU A 3 -6.37 6.86 -11.51
N LEU A 4 -5.40 6.28 -10.80
CA LEU A 4 -5.56 5.98 -9.38
C LEU A 4 -5.62 7.25 -8.55
N VAL A 5 -4.79 8.24 -8.89
CA VAL A 5 -4.78 9.53 -8.19
C VAL A 5 -6.10 10.25 -8.40
N GLU A 6 -6.59 10.28 -9.64
CA GLU A 6 -7.85 10.94 -9.97
C GLU A 6 -9.04 10.29 -9.27
N ALA A 7 -9.12 8.96 -9.29
CA ALA A 7 -10.19 8.24 -8.62
C ALA A 7 -10.19 8.49 -7.11
N ALA A 8 -9.01 8.48 -6.48
CA ALA A 8 -8.87 8.72 -5.06
C ALA A 8 -9.21 10.17 -4.69
N ALA A 9 -8.77 11.13 -5.51
CA ALA A 9 -9.03 12.54 -5.25
C ALA A 9 -10.51 12.87 -5.31
N ASN A 10 -11.29 12.14 -6.11
CA ASN A 10 -12.73 12.33 -6.23
C ASN A 10 -13.52 11.54 -5.19
N SER A 11 -12.86 10.78 -4.33
CA SER A 11 -13.51 10.00 -3.29
C SER A 11 -14.09 10.90 -2.21
N THR A 12 -15.29 10.58 -1.74
CA THR A 12 -15.91 11.27 -0.61
C THR A 12 -15.71 10.54 0.71
N ALA A 13 -14.99 9.42 0.69
CA ALA A 13 -14.71 8.65 1.89
C ALA A 13 -13.84 9.45 2.88
N PRO A 14 -14.04 9.28 4.20
CA PRO A 14 -13.20 9.97 5.19
C PRO A 14 -11.75 9.51 5.17
N VAL A 15 -11.50 8.30 4.66
CA VAL A 15 -10.14 7.75 4.49
C VAL A 15 -9.99 7.35 3.04
N VAL A 16 -8.92 7.80 2.41
CA VAL A 16 -8.62 7.44 1.03
C VAL A 16 -7.63 6.29 1.02
N VAL A 17 -8.03 5.16 0.45
CA VAL A 17 -7.15 4.00 0.31
C VAL A 17 -6.98 3.70 -1.17
N VAL A 18 -5.74 3.78 -1.64
CA VAL A 18 -5.37 3.40 -3.00
C VAL A 18 -4.67 2.06 -2.90
N SER A 19 -5.29 1.00 -3.37
CA SER A 19 -4.70 -0.33 -3.36
C SER A 19 -4.80 -0.96 -4.74
N LYS A 20 -3.70 -1.50 -5.23
CA LYS A 20 -3.68 -2.11 -6.55
C LYS A 20 -2.60 -3.16 -6.67
N ASN A 21 -2.93 -4.23 -7.39
CA ASN A 21 -1.95 -5.21 -7.86
C ASN A 21 -1.43 -4.70 -9.21
N VAL A 22 -0.17 -4.28 -9.23
CA VAL A 22 0.45 -3.70 -10.43
C VAL A 22 1.08 -4.77 -11.33
N GLY A 23 0.98 -6.04 -10.97
CA GLY A 23 1.57 -7.12 -11.74
C GLY A 23 3.09 -7.12 -11.66
N HIS A 24 3.74 -7.46 -12.76
CA HIS A 24 5.21 -7.42 -12.80
C HIS A 24 5.72 -5.99 -12.81
N PHE A 25 6.68 -5.70 -11.95
CA PHE A 25 7.39 -4.43 -11.95
C PHE A 25 8.89 -4.73 -11.97
N GLY A 26 9.70 -3.82 -12.49
CA GLY A 26 11.13 -4.06 -12.66
C GLY A 26 11.86 -4.19 -11.33
N SER A 27 12.05 -3.07 -10.64
CA SER A 27 12.76 -3.06 -9.38
C SER A 27 11.87 -2.51 -8.27
N PHE A 28 12.24 -2.83 -7.04
CA PHE A 28 11.53 -2.32 -5.87
C PHE A 28 11.54 -0.78 -5.83
N ASP A 29 12.61 -0.16 -6.30
CA ASP A 29 12.70 1.30 -6.33
C ASP A 29 11.58 1.92 -7.15
N VAL A 30 11.19 1.30 -8.26
CA VAL A 30 10.07 1.77 -9.08
C VAL A 30 8.78 1.72 -8.29
N LEU A 31 8.54 0.61 -7.59
CA LEU A 31 7.34 0.45 -6.78
C LEU A 31 7.30 1.49 -5.66
N ARG A 32 8.42 1.68 -4.97
CA ARG A 32 8.53 2.65 -3.88
C ARG A 32 8.27 4.08 -4.37
N LYS A 33 8.91 4.46 -5.48
CA LYS A 33 8.73 5.80 -6.04
C LYS A 33 7.28 6.05 -6.44
N THR A 34 6.62 5.06 -7.03
CA THR A 34 5.23 5.18 -7.44
C THR A 34 4.32 5.39 -6.23
N VAL A 35 4.53 4.62 -5.17
CA VAL A 35 3.75 4.74 -3.93
C VAL A 35 3.93 6.13 -3.33
N MET A 36 5.17 6.61 -3.25
CA MET A 36 5.46 7.92 -2.68
C MET A 36 4.90 9.06 -3.53
N ASP A 37 4.96 8.91 -4.85
CA ASP A 37 4.43 9.89 -5.78
C ASP A 37 2.91 10.02 -5.63
N ILE A 38 2.19 8.91 -5.59
CA ILE A 38 0.74 8.91 -5.41
C ILE A 38 0.38 9.57 -4.08
N ARG A 39 1.06 9.22 -3.01
CA ARG A 39 0.84 9.82 -1.69
C ARG A 39 1.01 11.34 -1.74
N GLY A 40 2.09 11.80 -2.37
CA GLY A 40 2.38 13.23 -2.48
C GLY A 40 1.33 13.99 -3.28
N ARG A 41 0.80 13.37 -4.33
CA ARG A 41 -0.21 14.02 -5.18
C ARG A 41 -1.58 14.15 -4.49
N LEU A 42 -1.88 13.25 -3.56
CA LEU A 42 -3.15 13.27 -2.84
C LEU A 42 -3.15 14.25 -1.66
N GLY A 43 -1.96 14.71 -1.23
CA GLY A 43 -1.83 15.72 -0.19
C GLY A 43 -2.15 15.23 1.21
N ASP A 44 -2.38 16.15 2.14
CA ASP A 44 -2.56 15.85 3.56
C ASP A 44 -3.93 16.30 4.11
N ASP A 45 -4.88 16.63 3.25
CA ASP A 45 -6.19 17.13 3.68
C ASP A 45 -7.02 16.08 4.41
N LYS A 46 -6.80 14.82 4.10
CA LYS A 46 -7.49 13.70 4.74
C LYS A 46 -6.54 12.50 4.80
N PRO A 47 -6.85 11.51 5.64
CA PRO A 47 -6.02 10.30 5.72
C PRO A 47 -5.90 9.61 4.38
N VAL A 48 -4.67 9.37 3.93
CA VAL A 48 -4.38 8.69 2.66
C VAL A 48 -3.45 7.52 2.93
N ILE A 49 -3.84 6.36 2.44
CA ILE A 49 -3.02 5.16 2.48
C ILE A 49 -2.84 4.67 1.04
N VAL A 50 -1.60 4.50 0.61
CA VAL A 50 -1.30 3.98 -0.72
C VAL A 50 -0.62 2.63 -0.55
N ALA A 51 -1.21 1.58 -1.12
CA ALA A 51 -0.69 0.23 -1.04
C ALA A 51 -0.59 -0.34 -2.45
N LEU A 52 0.61 -0.58 -2.92
CA LEU A 52 0.83 -1.23 -4.20
C LEU A 52 1.56 -2.54 -3.96
N ALA A 53 1.12 -3.57 -4.65
CA ALA A 53 1.74 -4.88 -4.58
C ALA A 53 1.89 -5.44 -5.98
N GLY A 54 2.87 -6.28 -6.17
CA GLY A 54 3.13 -6.91 -7.45
C GLY A 54 4.15 -8.01 -7.31
N VAL A 55 4.69 -8.44 -8.44
CA VAL A 55 5.64 -9.54 -8.52
C VAL A 55 6.97 -9.00 -9.02
N ASN A 56 8.05 -9.31 -8.33
CA ASN A 56 9.39 -8.88 -8.72
C ASN A 56 10.00 -9.78 -9.79
N GLU A 57 11.26 -9.55 -10.14
CA GLU A 57 11.96 -10.31 -11.16
C GLU A 57 12.09 -11.80 -10.85
N ASP A 58 12.03 -12.16 -9.56
CA ASP A 58 12.10 -13.54 -9.10
C ASP A 58 10.71 -14.19 -8.96
N ASP A 59 9.67 -13.56 -9.50
CA ASP A 59 8.27 -14.01 -9.40
C ASP A 59 7.76 -14.09 -7.97
N LYS A 60 8.32 -13.29 -7.08
CA LYS A 60 7.89 -13.25 -5.68
C LYS A 60 7.04 -12.02 -5.40
N PRO A 61 6.02 -12.16 -4.54
CA PRO A 61 5.17 -11.02 -4.22
C PRO A 61 5.89 -10.01 -3.34
N VAL A 62 5.68 -8.73 -3.64
CA VAL A 62 6.23 -7.62 -2.87
C VAL A 62 5.12 -6.59 -2.68
N ILE A 63 5.08 -6.00 -1.51
CA ILE A 63 4.10 -4.95 -1.20
C ILE A 63 4.82 -3.74 -0.63
N ALA A 64 4.36 -2.55 -1.01
CA ALA A 64 4.83 -1.29 -0.46
C ALA A 64 3.62 -0.45 -0.05
N VAL A 65 3.68 0.14 1.13
CA VAL A 65 2.60 0.95 1.67
C VAL A 65 3.16 2.27 2.17
N ALA A 66 2.48 3.36 1.83
CA ALA A 66 2.81 4.68 2.35
C ALA A 66 1.55 5.30 2.96
N THR A 67 1.74 6.05 4.04
CA THR A 67 0.66 6.78 4.71
C THR A 67 1.06 8.25 4.80
N ASN A 68 0.08 9.15 4.70
CA ASN A 68 0.34 10.56 4.93
C ASN A 68 0.22 10.89 6.43
N GLU A 69 0.50 12.13 6.79
CA GLU A 69 0.45 12.54 8.19
C GLU A 69 -0.96 12.39 8.78
N ALA A 70 -1.99 12.74 8.01
CA ALA A 70 -3.36 12.61 8.49
C ALA A 70 -3.74 11.18 8.82
N ALA A 71 -3.27 10.20 8.02
CA ALA A 71 -3.49 8.79 8.28
C ALA A 71 -2.80 8.37 9.58
N ARG A 72 -1.57 8.81 9.80
CA ARG A 72 -0.83 8.48 11.01
C ARG A 72 -1.50 9.06 12.26
N LYS A 73 -2.02 10.27 12.16
CA LYS A 73 -2.77 10.89 13.26
C LYS A 73 -4.05 10.12 13.57
N ALA A 74 -4.65 9.49 12.57
CA ALA A 74 -5.83 8.64 12.75
C ALA A 74 -5.49 7.25 13.29
N GLY A 75 -4.21 6.94 13.50
CA GLY A 75 -3.76 5.67 14.04
C GLY A 75 -3.38 4.63 13.00
N VAL A 76 -3.36 4.98 11.72
CA VAL A 76 -3.00 4.06 10.64
C VAL A 76 -1.50 4.14 10.39
N LYS A 77 -0.82 3.01 10.52
CA LYS A 77 0.63 2.91 10.35
C LYS A 77 0.96 1.94 9.22
N ALA A 78 1.82 2.37 8.30
CA ALA A 78 2.22 1.54 7.16
C ALA A 78 2.84 0.22 7.61
N GLY A 79 3.68 0.26 8.64
CA GLY A 79 4.32 -0.96 9.16
C GLY A 79 3.35 -2.01 9.62
N ASP A 80 2.28 -1.61 10.30
CA ASP A 80 1.26 -2.53 10.79
C ASP A 80 0.49 -3.17 9.63
N LEU A 81 0.13 -2.35 8.62
CA LEU A 81 -0.59 -2.84 7.45
C LEU A 81 0.26 -3.83 6.65
N VAL A 82 1.53 -3.51 6.44
CA VAL A 82 2.45 -4.38 5.71
C VAL A 82 2.67 -5.69 6.46
N ARG A 83 2.78 -5.63 7.79
CA ARG A 83 3.01 -6.84 8.59
C ARG A 83 1.87 -7.84 8.40
N GLY A 84 0.63 -7.38 8.47
CA GLY A 84 -0.53 -8.24 8.25
C GLY A 84 -0.62 -8.77 6.84
N ALA A 85 -0.43 -7.90 5.86
CA ALA A 85 -0.49 -8.28 4.44
C ALA A 85 0.61 -9.29 4.08
N SER A 86 1.83 -9.06 4.59
CA SER A 86 2.96 -9.96 4.29
C SER A 86 2.77 -11.36 4.84
N LYS A 87 2.10 -11.50 5.97
CA LYS A 87 1.77 -12.82 6.51
C LYS A 87 0.86 -13.59 5.56
N MET A 88 -0.08 -12.93 4.91
CA MET A 88 -0.95 -13.57 3.92
C MET A 88 -0.17 -13.99 2.69
N LEU A 89 0.91 -13.29 2.37
CA LEU A 89 1.78 -13.63 1.25
C LEU A 89 2.76 -14.76 1.59
N GLY A 90 2.78 -15.21 2.84
CA GLY A 90 3.68 -16.27 3.27
C GLY A 90 5.07 -15.78 3.62
N GLY A 91 5.19 -14.53 4.00
CA GLY A 91 6.47 -13.94 4.35
C GLY A 91 6.36 -12.98 5.50
N GLY A 92 7.16 -11.93 5.47
CA GLY A 92 7.16 -10.92 6.50
C GLY A 92 7.55 -9.56 5.96
N GLY A 93 7.28 -8.55 6.74
CA GLY A 93 7.62 -7.19 6.38
C GLY A 93 7.38 -6.25 7.55
N GLY A 94 7.64 -5.01 7.32
CA GLY A 94 7.47 -3.97 8.30
C GLY A 94 8.19 -2.72 7.86
N GLY A 95 8.28 -1.74 8.74
CA GLY A 95 8.93 -0.50 8.44
C GLY A 95 8.45 0.60 9.35
N LYS A 96 8.53 1.81 8.85
CA LYS A 96 8.14 3.00 9.59
C LYS A 96 6.63 3.24 9.44
N PRO A 97 6.04 4.09 10.30
CA PRO A 97 4.63 4.44 10.16
C PRO A 97 4.28 5.12 8.84
N ASP A 98 5.21 5.85 8.23
CA ASP A 98 4.99 6.59 6.99
C ASP A 98 5.26 5.76 5.73
N PHE A 99 6.13 4.77 5.81
CA PHE A 99 6.45 3.89 4.68
C PHE A 99 6.94 2.54 5.18
N ALA A 100 6.40 1.48 4.61
CA ALA A 100 6.81 0.13 4.94
C ALA A 100 6.77 -0.75 3.70
N GLN A 101 7.48 -1.84 3.74
CA GLN A 101 7.56 -2.80 2.64
C GLN A 101 7.60 -4.22 3.20
N GLY A 102 7.16 -5.15 2.39
CA GLY A 102 7.20 -6.55 2.76
C GLY A 102 7.05 -7.42 1.52
N GLY A 103 7.06 -8.70 1.74
CA GLY A 103 6.92 -9.66 0.66
C GLY A 103 6.71 -11.06 1.22
N GLY A 104 6.65 -12.03 0.33
CA GLY A 104 6.42 -13.41 0.71
C GLY A 104 6.79 -14.36 -0.41
N ALA A 105 6.16 -15.51 -0.39
CA ALA A 105 6.43 -16.58 -1.36
C ALA A 105 5.21 -16.89 -2.24
N ASP A 106 4.03 -16.43 -1.90
CA ASP A 106 2.78 -16.80 -2.59
C ASP A 106 2.14 -15.60 -3.28
N ALA A 107 2.48 -15.40 -4.55
CA ALA A 107 1.95 -14.31 -5.35
C ALA A 107 0.44 -14.44 -5.61
N SER A 108 -0.13 -15.63 -5.49
CA SER A 108 -1.57 -15.83 -5.69
C SER A 108 -2.43 -15.16 -4.61
N LYS A 109 -1.80 -14.74 -3.51
CA LYS A 109 -2.47 -14.10 -2.38
C LYS A 109 -2.43 -12.58 -2.42
N ILE A 110 -1.84 -11.98 -3.44
CA ILE A 110 -1.67 -10.52 -3.51
C ILE A 110 -3.02 -9.80 -3.40
N ASP A 111 -4.01 -10.18 -4.18
CA ASP A 111 -5.30 -9.50 -4.18
C ASP A 111 -5.99 -9.64 -2.82
N ALA A 112 -5.94 -10.81 -2.21
CA ALA A 112 -6.51 -11.04 -0.89
C ALA A 112 -5.79 -10.21 0.19
N ALA A 113 -4.47 -10.10 0.09
CA ALA A 113 -3.68 -9.30 1.03
C ALA A 113 -4.02 -7.81 0.90
N LEU A 114 -4.16 -7.31 -0.32
CA LEU A 114 -4.55 -5.91 -0.55
C LEU A 114 -5.95 -5.63 -0.03
N GLU A 115 -6.88 -6.54 -0.23
CA GLU A 115 -8.25 -6.39 0.28
C GLU A 115 -8.26 -6.35 1.81
N ALA A 116 -7.55 -7.26 2.46
CA ALA A 116 -7.47 -7.30 3.92
C ALA A 116 -6.83 -6.03 4.47
N LEU A 117 -5.77 -5.55 3.82
CA LEU A 117 -5.09 -4.32 4.20
C LEU A 117 -6.02 -3.11 4.07
N THR A 118 -6.79 -3.05 2.99
CA THR A 118 -7.75 -1.98 2.77
C THR A 118 -8.79 -1.93 3.87
N GLN A 119 -9.36 -3.09 4.23
CA GLN A 119 -10.35 -3.17 5.29
C GLN A 119 -9.75 -2.76 6.65
N GLU A 120 -8.54 -3.18 6.94
CA GLU A 120 -7.85 -2.80 8.17
C GLU A 120 -7.62 -1.30 8.23
N ALA A 121 -7.18 -0.69 7.13
CA ALA A 121 -6.96 0.75 7.06
C ALA A 121 -8.26 1.54 7.27
N MET A 122 -9.36 1.05 6.74
CA MET A 122 -10.65 1.73 6.85
C MET A 122 -11.30 1.62 8.22
N ARG A 123 -10.81 0.74 9.07
CA ARG A 123 -11.30 0.61 10.45
C ARG A 123 -10.71 1.65 11.42
N ALA A 124 -9.63 2.25 11.02
CA ALA A 124 -8.88 3.18 11.88
C ALA A 124 -9.58 4.53 12.05
#